data_06d59a294d38dbf44895d1946d922e02
#
_entry.id   06d59a294d38dbf44895d1946d922e02
#
_cell.length_a   1.000
_cell.length_b   1.000
_cell.length_c   1.000
_cell.angle_alpha   90.00
_cell.angle_beta   90.00
_cell.angle_gamma   90.00
#
_symmetry.space_group_name_H-M   'P 1'
#
loop_
_entity.id
_entity.type
_entity.pdbx_description
1 polymer ?
#
loop_
_entity_poly.entity_id
_entity_poly.type
_entity_poly.pdbx_seq_one_letter_code
_entity_poly.pdbx_strand_id
1 'polypeptide(L)'
;HWTTPLAWWLAWDPGSVPVGGSDWHRPGDDAPPGSPTTWVECAAGEPGAVIDGLRDGRTAISASRDGPVLLRVDGELVAVGAEGTILVGPDGPTARVTGPLARFPGAAGYHRLTDAAGATLALTA
;
A
#
# COMPACT_ATOMS: atom_id res chain seq x y z
N HIS A 1 13.19 -4.46 -0.09
CA HIS A 1 13.27 -3.06 -0.57
C HIS A 1 12.40 -2.07 0.21
N TRP A 2 11.37 -2.51 0.96
CA TRP A 2 10.48 -1.62 1.71
C TRP A 2 10.95 -1.31 3.13
N THR A 3 11.79 -2.15 3.71
CA THR A 3 12.11 -2.12 5.15
C THR A 3 12.72 -0.79 5.57
N THR A 4 13.74 -0.30 4.85
CA THR A 4 14.42 0.94 5.22
C THR A 4 13.57 2.18 4.95
N PRO A 5 12.96 2.37 3.75
CA PRO A 5 12.09 3.51 3.50
C PRO A 5 10.87 3.55 4.43
N LEU A 6 10.24 2.40 4.70
CA LEU A 6 9.10 2.32 5.59
C LEU A 6 9.47 2.69 7.04
N ALA A 7 10.57 2.13 7.55
CA ALA A 7 11.04 2.43 8.90
C ALA A 7 11.40 3.92 9.04
N TRP A 8 12.04 4.49 8.03
CA TRP A 8 12.40 5.89 8.01
C TRP A 8 11.17 6.81 8.01
N TRP A 9 10.17 6.56 7.15
CA TRP A 9 8.93 7.32 7.11
C TRP A 9 8.18 7.27 8.45
N LEU A 10 8.03 6.08 9.04
CA LEU A 10 7.35 5.92 10.34
C LEU A 10 8.06 6.65 11.49
N ALA A 11 9.40 6.71 11.45
CA ALA A 11 10.19 7.33 12.50
C ALA A 11 10.27 8.87 12.39
N TRP A 12 10.20 9.41 11.17
CA TRP A 12 10.52 10.81 10.92
C TRP A 12 9.32 11.66 10.52
N ASP A 13 8.43 11.13 9.68
CA ASP A 13 7.30 11.91 9.18
C ASP A 13 6.10 11.01 8.81
N PRO A 14 5.46 10.39 9.80
CA PRO A 14 4.28 9.56 9.56
C PRO A 14 3.05 10.35 9.09
N GLY A 15 3.09 11.68 9.11
CA GLY A 15 2.04 12.56 8.61
C GLY A 15 2.13 12.86 7.13
N SER A 16 3.27 12.59 6.47
CA SER A 16 3.37 12.76 5.02
C SER A 16 2.73 11.60 4.28
N VAL A 17 2.16 11.90 3.11
CA VAL A 17 1.50 10.89 2.26
C VAL A 17 2.56 9.98 1.62
N PRO A 18 2.56 8.67 1.89
CA PRO A 18 3.52 7.78 1.27
C PRO A 18 3.15 7.50 -0.19
N VAL A 19 4.15 7.51 -1.05
CA VAL A 19 4.04 7.10 -2.45
C VAL A 19 5.13 6.09 -2.78
N GLY A 20 4.81 5.12 -3.62
CA GLY A 20 5.75 4.13 -4.12
C GLY A 20 6.30 4.53 -5.48
N GLY A 21 7.60 4.39 -5.66
CA GLY A 21 8.27 4.60 -6.93
C GLY A 21 9.39 3.59 -7.12
N SER A 22 9.59 3.15 -8.37
CA SER A 22 10.58 2.10 -8.70
C SER A 22 12.02 2.57 -8.70
N ASP A 23 12.24 3.89 -8.73
CA ASP A 23 13.57 4.49 -8.96
C ASP A 23 14.23 4.00 -10.27
N TRP A 24 13.41 3.58 -11.22
CA TRP A 24 13.88 3.05 -12.49
C TRP A 24 14.51 4.15 -13.36
N HIS A 25 15.70 3.90 -13.87
CA HIS A 25 16.45 4.85 -14.71
C HIS A 25 16.73 4.28 -16.10
N ARG A 26 16.89 2.97 -16.24
CA ARG A 26 17.28 2.32 -17.49
C ARG A 26 16.89 0.85 -17.55
N PRO A 27 16.78 0.25 -18.75
CA PRO A 27 16.63 -1.19 -18.89
C PRO A 27 17.75 -1.96 -18.17
N GLY A 28 17.36 -2.98 -17.40
CA GLY A 28 18.30 -3.80 -16.61
C GLY A 28 18.39 -3.41 -15.14
N ASP A 29 17.73 -2.33 -14.70
CA ASP A 29 17.59 -2.03 -13.28
C ASP A 29 16.75 -3.10 -12.58
N ASP A 30 17.02 -3.34 -11.29
CA ASP A 30 16.41 -4.43 -10.50
C ASP A 30 14.88 -4.30 -10.37
N ALA A 31 14.36 -3.07 -10.35
CA ALA A 31 12.93 -2.81 -10.23
C ALA A 31 12.37 -2.23 -11.54
N PRO A 32 11.42 -2.90 -12.21
CA PRO A 32 10.78 -2.36 -13.40
C PRO A 32 9.87 -1.17 -13.04
N PRO A 33 9.53 -0.30 -14.00
CA PRO A 33 8.52 0.75 -13.80
C PRO A 33 7.22 0.17 -13.22
N GLY A 34 6.66 0.86 -12.20
CA GLY A 34 5.46 0.40 -11.52
C GLY A 34 5.68 -0.71 -10.47
N SER A 35 6.92 -0.90 -10.00
CA SER A 35 7.24 -1.79 -8.89
C SER A 35 8.15 -1.08 -7.88
N PRO A 36 7.58 -0.49 -6.82
CA PRO A 36 6.17 -0.52 -6.37
C PRO A 36 5.24 0.40 -7.18
N THR A 37 3.93 0.14 -7.06
CA THR A 37 2.85 0.91 -7.69
C THR A 37 2.08 1.71 -6.63
N THR A 38 1.85 2.99 -6.89
CA THR A 38 0.92 3.81 -6.11
C THR A 38 -0.46 3.80 -6.75
N TRP A 39 -1.46 3.42 -5.96
CA TRP A 39 -2.88 3.51 -6.30
C TRP A 39 -3.45 4.78 -5.70
N VAL A 40 -4.25 5.51 -6.46
CA VAL A 40 -4.87 6.76 -6.03
C VAL A 40 -6.38 6.68 -6.22
N GLU A 41 -7.13 6.92 -5.16
CA GLU A 41 -8.57 7.08 -5.25
C GLU A 41 -8.89 8.45 -5.83
N CYS A 42 -9.54 8.47 -7.00
CA CYS A 42 -9.91 9.70 -7.70
C CYS A 42 -11.13 9.50 -8.60
N ALA A 43 -11.76 10.59 -9.01
CA ALA A 43 -12.80 10.55 -10.03
C ALA A 43 -12.21 10.13 -11.38
N ALA A 44 -12.87 9.19 -12.06
CA ALA A 44 -12.41 8.68 -13.34
C ALA A 44 -12.42 9.77 -14.43
N GLY A 45 -11.37 9.78 -15.25
CA GLY A 45 -11.27 10.67 -16.41
C GLY A 45 -10.80 12.09 -16.12
N GLU A 46 -10.54 12.44 -14.86
CA GLU A 46 -10.13 13.78 -14.44
C GLU A 46 -8.67 13.79 -13.95
N PRO A 47 -7.69 14.23 -14.76
CA PRO A 47 -6.28 14.24 -14.34
C PRO A 47 -6.01 15.05 -13.06
N GLY A 48 -6.73 16.15 -12.84
CA GLY A 48 -6.62 16.95 -11.62
C GLY A 48 -7.04 16.19 -10.37
N ALA A 49 -8.01 15.27 -10.47
CA ALA A 49 -8.48 14.46 -9.37
C ALA A 49 -7.40 13.48 -8.83
N VAL A 50 -6.45 13.07 -9.67
CA VAL A 50 -5.30 12.28 -9.23
C VAL A 50 -4.42 13.10 -8.28
N ILE A 51 -4.15 14.36 -8.62
CA ILE A 51 -3.37 15.28 -7.79
C ILE A 51 -4.06 15.54 -6.46
N ASP A 52 -5.38 15.75 -6.49
CA ASP A 52 -6.17 15.94 -5.27
C ASP A 52 -6.16 14.67 -4.39
N GLY A 53 -6.32 13.49 -5.00
CA GLY A 53 -6.20 12.22 -4.29
C GLY A 53 -4.85 12.03 -3.61
N LEU A 54 -3.76 12.39 -4.29
CA LEU A 54 -2.41 12.37 -3.71
C LEU A 54 -2.29 13.36 -2.54
N ARG A 55 -2.75 14.59 -2.70
CA ARG A 55 -2.70 15.62 -1.64
C ARG A 55 -3.51 15.23 -0.40
N ASP A 56 -4.66 14.62 -0.63
CA ASP A 56 -5.57 14.19 0.45
C ASP A 56 -5.16 12.87 1.11
N GLY A 57 -4.10 12.22 0.64
CA GLY A 57 -3.62 10.96 1.19
C GLY A 57 -4.50 9.75 0.85
N ARG A 58 -5.36 9.87 -0.16
CA ARG A 58 -6.17 8.74 -0.67
C ARG A 58 -5.33 7.82 -1.54
N THR A 59 -4.32 7.20 -0.91
CA THR A 59 -3.32 6.38 -1.60
C THR A 59 -3.17 5.00 -0.97
N ALA A 60 -2.78 4.05 -1.79
CA ALA A 60 -2.30 2.74 -1.37
C ALA A 60 -1.07 2.36 -2.22
N ILE A 61 -0.18 1.57 -1.66
CA ILE A 61 1.03 1.13 -2.35
C ILE A 61 1.02 -0.38 -2.44
N SER A 62 1.24 -0.92 -3.63
CA SER A 62 1.48 -2.36 -3.86
C SER A 62 2.92 -2.61 -4.28
N ALA A 63 3.45 -3.77 -3.96
CA ALA A 63 4.80 -4.17 -4.39
C ALA A 63 4.94 -4.21 -5.92
N SER A 64 3.83 -4.45 -6.62
CA SER A 64 3.78 -4.39 -8.08
C SER A 64 2.37 -4.05 -8.56
N ARG A 65 2.22 -3.70 -9.83
CA ARG A 65 0.93 -3.42 -10.46
C ARG A 65 -0.07 -4.57 -10.35
N ASP A 66 0.41 -5.80 -10.42
CA ASP A 66 -0.41 -7.02 -10.38
C ASP A 66 -0.39 -7.70 -9.01
N GLY A 67 0.21 -7.08 -8.01
CA GLY A 67 0.31 -7.56 -6.63
C GLY A 67 -0.94 -7.28 -5.81
N PRO A 68 -0.97 -7.77 -4.56
CA PRO A 68 -2.07 -7.49 -3.65
C PRO A 68 -2.19 -5.99 -3.38
N VAL A 69 -3.43 -5.54 -3.16
CA VAL A 69 -3.73 -4.16 -2.82
C VAL A 69 -4.42 -4.12 -1.45
N LEU A 70 -4.06 -3.15 -0.63
CA LEU A 70 -4.75 -2.85 0.62
C LEU A 70 -5.29 -1.42 0.53
N LEU A 71 -6.59 -1.29 0.54
CA LEU A 71 -7.30 -0.02 0.41
C LEU A 71 -7.96 0.36 1.72
N ARG A 72 -8.19 1.65 1.93
CA ARG A 72 -9.09 2.17 2.95
C ARG A 72 -10.34 2.71 2.26
N VAL A 73 -11.48 2.08 2.50
CA VAL A 73 -12.76 2.41 1.85
C VAL A 73 -13.85 2.52 2.91
N ASP A 74 -14.53 3.65 2.99
CA ASP A 74 -15.64 3.90 3.94
C ASP A 74 -15.32 3.51 5.39
N GLY A 75 -14.09 3.74 5.82
CA GLY A 75 -13.64 3.40 7.17
C GLY A 75 -13.26 1.93 7.39
N GLU A 76 -13.31 1.10 6.37
CA GLU A 76 -12.85 -0.28 6.40
C GLU A 76 -11.49 -0.44 5.69
N LEU A 77 -10.76 -1.49 6.06
CA LEU A 77 -9.62 -1.98 5.30
C LEU A 77 -10.11 -3.05 4.33
N VAL A 78 -9.78 -2.91 3.05
CA VAL A 78 -10.19 -3.82 1.99
C VAL A 78 -8.94 -4.39 1.32
N ALA A 79 -8.73 -5.69 1.47
CA ALA A 79 -7.64 -6.42 0.84
C ALA A 79 -8.13 -7.10 -0.44
N VAL A 80 -7.45 -6.84 -1.56
CA VAL A 80 -7.79 -7.36 -2.89
C VAL A 80 -6.62 -8.17 -3.43
N GLY A 81 -6.90 -9.38 -3.95
CA GLY A 81 -5.89 -10.27 -4.49
C GLY A 81 -4.82 -10.69 -3.47
N ALA A 82 -5.19 -10.74 -2.19
CA ALA A 82 -4.27 -10.85 -1.06
C ALA A 82 -4.40 -12.16 -0.29
N GLU A 83 -5.06 -13.17 -0.84
CA GLU A 83 -5.28 -14.45 -0.16
C GLU A 83 -3.96 -15.06 0.33
N GLY A 84 -3.96 -15.52 1.58
CA GLY A 84 -2.81 -16.12 2.23
C GLY A 84 -1.84 -15.12 2.89
N THR A 85 -2.00 -13.82 2.64
CA THR A 85 -1.19 -12.79 3.30
C THR A 85 -1.65 -12.54 4.74
N ILE A 86 -0.85 -11.78 5.48
CA ILE A 86 -1.11 -11.38 6.86
C ILE A 86 -1.33 -9.88 6.89
N LEU A 87 -2.47 -9.45 7.43
CA LEU A 87 -2.72 -8.04 7.74
C LEU A 87 -1.96 -7.67 9.02
N VAL A 88 -1.15 -6.63 8.93
CA VAL A 88 -0.33 -6.12 10.03
C VAL A 88 -0.70 -4.65 10.25
N GLY A 89 -1.12 -4.33 11.46
CA GLY A 89 -1.38 -2.96 11.91
C GLY A 89 -0.20 -2.38 12.68
N PRO A 90 -0.38 -1.17 13.28
CA PRO A 90 0.65 -0.52 14.09
C PRO A 90 1.17 -1.38 15.25
N ASP A 91 0.28 -2.16 15.86
CA ASP A 91 0.60 -3.00 17.02
C ASP A 91 1.00 -4.43 16.66
N GLY A 92 1.11 -4.75 15.38
CA GLY A 92 1.53 -6.07 14.89
C GLY A 92 0.48 -6.80 14.06
N PRO A 93 0.66 -8.11 13.83
CA PRO A 93 -0.25 -8.93 13.03
C PRO A 93 -1.67 -8.98 13.64
N THR A 94 -2.69 -8.78 12.81
CA THR A 94 -4.10 -8.73 13.24
C THR A 94 -4.95 -9.84 12.64
N ALA A 95 -4.72 -10.24 11.38
CA ALA A 95 -5.54 -11.24 10.72
C ALA A 95 -4.78 -11.89 9.54
N ARG A 96 -5.20 -13.10 9.18
CA ARG A 96 -4.85 -13.72 7.89
C ARG A 96 -5.94 -13.38 6.88
N VAL A 97 -5.53 -13.00 5.69
CA VAL A 97 -6.45 -12.73 4.57
C VAL A 97 -6.91 -14.06 3.95
N THR A 98 -8.21 -14.24 3.88
CA THR A 98 -8.85 -15.40 3.24
C THR A 98 -9.68 -14.96 2.05
N GLY A 99 -9.50 -15.61 0.91
CA GLY A 99 -10.19 -15.30 -0.33
C GLY A 99 -9.65 -14.08 -1.09
N PRO A 100 -10.16 -13.87 -2.30
CA PRO A 100 -9.66 -12.84 -3.22
C PRO A 100 -10.03 -11.41 -2.81
N LEU A 101 -11.06 -11.26 -1.99
CA LEU A 101 -11.54 -9.98 -1.44
C LEU A 101 -11.87 -10.19 0.03
N ALA A 102 -11.21 -9.47 0.92
CA ALA A 102 -11.46 -9.52 2.35
C ALA A 102 -11.63 -8.10 2.92
N ARG A 103 -12.55 -7.95 3.88
CA ARG A 103 -12.83 -6.70 4.59
C ARG A 103 -12.52 -6.86 6.06
N PHE A 104 -11.95 -5.82 6.65
CA PHE A 104 -11.60 -5.76 8.07
C PHE A 104 -12.07 -4.45 8.66
N PRO A 105 -12.42 -4.40 9.95
CA PRO A 105 -12.71 -3.16 10.62
C PRO A 105 -11.56 -2.16 10.44
N GLY A 106 -11.89 -0.92 10.08
CA GLY A 106 -10.91 0.14 9.98
C GLY A 106 -10.36 0.50 11.35
N ALA A 107 -9.05 0.65 11.43
CA ALA A 107 -8.36 1.16 12.60
C ALA A 107 -7.44 2.31 12.19
N ALA A 108 -7.13 3.21 13.13
CA ALA A 108 -6.22 4.32 12.87
C ALA A 108 -4.80 3.82 12.61
N GLY A 109 -4.02 4.63 11.91
CA GLY A 109 -2.64 4.35 11.60
C GLY A 109 -2.46 3.50 10.34
N TYR A 110 -1.20 3.32 9.95
CA TYR A 110 -0.85 2.56 8.75
C TYR A 110 -1.10 1.06 8.95
N HIS A 111 -1.48 0.42 7.85
CA HIS A 111 -1.64 -1.03 7.78
C HIS A 111 -0.92 -1.56 6.56
N ARG A 112 -0.43 -2.80 6.64
CA ARG A 112 0.26 -3.46 5.54
C ARG A 112 -0.14 -4.92 5.41
N LEU A 113 0.03 -5.45 4.22
CA LEU A 113 -0.03 -6.89 3.96
C LEU A 113 1.39 -7.43 3.86
N THR A 114 1.64 -8.55 4.50
CA THR A 114 2.92 -9.25 4.43
C THR A 114 2.73 -10.69 3.95
N ASP A 115 3.78 -11.24 3.36
CA ASP A 115 3.86 -12.69 3.17
C ASP A 115 4.19 -13.41 4.49
N ALA A 116 4.32 -14.73 4.43
CA ALA A 116 4.66 -15.56 5.60
C ALA A 116 6.08 -15.30 6.12
N ALA A 117 6.97 -14.75 5.30
CA ALA A 117 8.34 -14.38 5.69
C ALA A 117 8.42 -12.96 6.29
N GLY A 118 7.29 -12.22 6.29
CA GLY A 118 7.20 -10.85 6.80
C GLY A 118 7.55 -9.77 5.78
N ALA A 119 7.77 -10.13 4.50
CA ALA A 119 8.01 -9.15 3.46
C ALA A 119 6.72 -8.36 3.16
N THR A 120 6.82 -7.03 3.10
CA THR A 120 5.68 -6.16 2.80
C THR A 120 5.31 -6.25 1.33
N LEU A 121 4.03 -6.50 1.05
CA LEU A 121 3.45 -6.64 -0.29
C LEU A 121 2.50 -5.50 -0.65
N ALA A 122 1.86 -4.89 0.35
CA ALA A 122 1.01 -3.72 0.17
C ALA A 122 0.96 -2.88 1.45
N LEU A 123 0.63 -1.60 1.30
CA LEU A 123 0.58 -0.62 2.39
C LEU A 123 -0.54 0.39 2.13
N THR A 124 -1.27 0.76 3.18
CA THR A 124 -2.16 1.94 3.20
C THR A 124 -1.93 2.74 4.49
N ALA A 125 -2.02 4.05 4.39
CA ALA A 125 -1.93 4.97 5.53
C ALA A 125 -3.31 5.22 6.17
#